data_fc5f5b951d980c653cfde286befe43af
#
_entry.id   fc5f5b951d980c653cfde286befe43af
#
_cell.length_a   1.000
_cell.length_b   1.000
_cell.length_c   1.000
_cell.angle_alpha   90.00
_cell.angle_beta   90.00
_cell.angle_gamma   90.00
#
_symmetry.space_group_name_H-M   'P 1'
#
loop_
_entity.id
_entity.type
_entity.pdbx_description
1 polymer ?
#
loop_
_entity_poly.entity_id
_entity_poly.type
_entity_poly.pdbx_seq_one_letter_code
_entity_poly.pdbx_strand_id
1 'polypeptide(L)'
;MPKATPLNALHREAGARMVDFGGWDMPVHYGSQVEEHHAVRRDAGIFDVSHMRVVDIEGAGSREFLRFALANDVARLSTPGRALYSCMLNDEGGVVDDLIAYFFRDDFFRLVVNAGTAEADIQWLHSLNALAGHGVAIKPREDLAMVAVQGPNAREKFWRAFDETKPATEALDPFHAARMGDDIMVARTGDTGGDGFEVSFPPGEAEATWRR
;
A
#
# COMPACT_ATOMS: atom_id res chain seq x y z
N MET A 1 -3.56 21.10 12.00
CA MET A 1 -2.61 21.17 10.88
C MET A 1 -2.69 19.84 10.17
N PRO A 2 -2.62 19.76 8.82
CA PRO A 2 -2.58 18.52 8.10
C PRO A 2 -1.43 17.63 8.54
N LYS A 3 -1.60 16.30 8.48
CA LYS A 3 -0.53 15.34 8.72
C LYS A 3 0.54 15.47 7.62
N ALA A 4 1.79 15.13 7.91
CA ALA A 4 2.89 15.16 6.95
C ALA A 4 3.48 13.75 6.79
N THR A 5 3.83 13.40 5.55
CA THR A 5 4.58 12.18 5.26
C THR A 5 6.06 12.38 5.58
N PRO A 6 6.86 11.30 5.69
CA PRO A 6 8.32 11.43 5.83
C PRO A 6 8.99 12.18 4.68
N LEU A 7 8.36 12.25 3.51
CA LEU A 7 8.87 12.93 2.30
C LEU A 7 8.39 14.37 2.14
N ASN A 8 7.53 14.88 3.03
CA ASN A 8 6.91 16.21 2.90
C ASN A 8 7.92 17.35 2.70
N ALA A 9 9.01 17.34 3.48
CA ALA A 9 10.06 18.36 3.34
C ALA A 9 10.74 18.31 1.96
N LEU A 10 10.99 17.11 1.44
CA LEU A 10 11.58 16.92 0.11
C LEU A 10 10.68 17.39 -1.01
N HIS A 11 9.37 17.18 -0.89
CA HIS A 11 8.40 17.68 -1.86
C HIS A 11 8.43 19.21 -1.94
N ARG A 12 8.50 19.88 -0.78
CA ARG A 12 8.61 21.34 -0.71
C ARG A 12 9.93 21.85 -1.28
N GLU A 13 11.05 21.18 -0.96
CA GLU A 13 12.37 21.47 -1.50
C GLU A 13 12.39 21.34 -3.04
N ALA A 14 11.71 20.33 -3.57
CA ALA A 14 11.57 20.11 -5.01
C ALA A 14 10.59 21.07 -5.68
N GLY A 15 9.99 22.03 -4.95
CA GLY A 15 9.07 23.02 -5.49
C GLY A 15 7.67 22.48 -5.75
N ALA A 16 7.26 21.40 -5.10
CA ALA A 16 5.92 20.87 -5.24
C ALA A 16 4.84 21.85 -4.79
N ARG A 17 3.74 21.89 -5.52
CA ARG A 17 2.50 22.50 -5.04
C ARG A 17 1.83 21.56 -4.06
N MET A 18 1.83 21.96 -2.80
CA MET A 18 1.22 21.17 -1.71
C MET A 18 -0.27 21.52 -1.57
N VAL A 19 -1.08 20.51 -1.25
CA VAL A 19 -2.53 20.61 -1.01
C VAL A 19 -2.94 19.74 0.16
N ASP A 20 -4.07 20.06 0.79
CA ASP A 20 -4.73 19.15 1.72
C ASP A 20 -5.38 18.02 0.91
N PHE A 21 -4.94 16.80 1.18
CA PHE A 21 -5.48 15.57 0.60
C PHE A 21 -5.90 14.63 1.71
N GLY A 22 -7.17 14.63 2.05
CA GLY A 22 -7.71 13.79 3.12
C GLY A 22 -7.08 14.03 4.49
N GLY A 23 -6.73 15.27 4.81
CA GLY A 23 -6.07 15.65 6.06
C GLY A 23 -4.54 15.51 6.05
N TRP A 24 -3.94 15.19 4.89
CA TRP A 24 -2.50 15.13 4.68
C TRP A 24 -2.02 16.26 3.79
N ASP A 25 -0.84 16.81 4.08
CA ASP A 25 -0.18 17.82 3.28
C ASP A 25 0.64 17.14 2.17
N MET A 26 0.05 17.04 0.96
CA MET A 26 0.55 16.20 -0.12
C MET A 26 0.90 17.00 -1.37
N PRO A 27 1.91 16.56 -2.16
CA PRO A 27 2.24 17.20 -3.44
C PRO A 27 1.19 16.83 -4.49
N VAL A 28 0.63 17.85 -5.19
CA VAL A 28 -0.29 17.62 -6.30
C VAL A 28 0.40 17.66 -7.67
N HIS A 29 1.49 18.42 -7.78
CA HIS A 29 2.37 18.47 -8.96
C HIS A 29 3.65 19.24 -8.66
N TYR A 30 4.66 19.12 -9.55
CA TYR A 30 5.94 19.83 -9.50
C TYR A 30 6.11 20.83 -10.66
N GLY A 31 5.01 21.24 -11.27
CA GLY A 31 4.97 22.21 -12.38
C GLY A 31 3.74 22.00 -13.22
N SER A 32 3.58 20.85 -13.85
CA SER A 32 2.46 20.56 -14.74
C SER A 32 1.93 19.14 -14.53
N GLN A 33 0.69 19.02 -14.03
CA GLN A 33 0.00 17.72 -13.90
C GLN A 33 -0.07 16.95 -15.23
N VAL A 34 -0.28 17.66 -16.35
CA VAL A 34 -0.40 17.04 -17.68
C VAL A 34 0.93 16.47 -18.15
N GLU A 35 2.03 17.21 -17.98
CA GLU A 35 3.36 16.73 -18.36
C GLU A 35 3.82 15.58 -17.46
N GLU A 36 3.54 15.65 -16.16
CA GLU A 36 3.83 14.57 -15.22
C GLU A 36 3.01 13.31 -15.54
N HIS A 37 1.71 13.46 -15.88
CA HIS A 37 0.90 12.35 -16.38
C HIS A 37 1.53 11.71 -17.63
N HIS A 38 1.94 12.53 -18.61
CA HIS A 38 2.57 12.01 -19.82
C HIS A 38 3.92 11.34 -19.54
N ALA A 39 4.71 11.85 -18.59
CA ALA A 39 5.96 11.23 -18.17
C ALA A 39 5.73 9.82 -17.61
N VAL A 40 4.76 9.65 -16.71
CA VAL A 40 4.37 8.34 -16.18
C VAL A 40 3.90 7.40 -17.28
N ARG A 41 3.04 7.88 -18.20
CA ARG A 41 2.47 7.03 -19.27
C ARG A 41 3.50 6.60 -20.32
N ARG A 42 4.54 7.39 -20.54
CA ARG A 42 5.59 7.11 -21.57
C ARG A 42 6.84 6.46 -20.98
N ASP A 43 7.09 6.64 -19.68
CA ASP A 43 8.33 6.22 -19.05
C ASP A 43 8.07 5.67 -17.63
N ALA A 44 8.28 6.47 -16.61
CA ALA A 44 8.03 6.13 -15.22
C ALA A 44 7.86 7.39 -14.36
N GLY A 45 7.15 7.24 -13.26
CA GLY A 45 7.04 8.24 -12.20
C GLY A 45 7.06 7.58 -10.82
N ILE A 46 7.52 8.33 -9.83
CA ILE A 46 7.48 7.96 -8.42
C ILE A 46 6.45 8.82 -7.70
N PHE A 47 5.68 8.21 -6.81
CA PHE A 47 4.63 8.84 -6.03
C PHE A 47 4.83 8.55 -4.55
N ASP A 48 4.72 9.57 -3.72
CA ASP A 48 4.60 9.38 -2.28
C ASP A 48 3.17 8.93 -1.96
N VAL A 49 3.05 7.69 -1.48
CA VAL A 49 1.79 7.10 -1.02
C VAL A 49 1.87 6.73 0.47
N SER A 50 2.81 7.34 1.21
CA SER A 50 3.02 7.09 2.64
C SER A 50 1.83 7.54 3.52
N HIS A 51 0.87 8.26 2.97
CA HIS A 51 -0.39 8.59 3.63
C HIS A 51 -1.35 7.40 3.75
N MET A 52 -1.24 6.39 2.87
CA MET A 52 -1.97 5.13 3.01
C MET A 52 -1.52 4.36 4.26
N ARG A 53 -2.38 3.50 4.78
CA ARG A 53 -2.09 2.76 5.99
C ARG A 53 -1.88 1.28 5.71
N VAL A 54 -0.73 0.78 6.13
CA VAL A 54 -0.47 -0.66 6.21
C VAL A 54 -1.02 -1.19 7.53
N VAL A 55 -1.71 -2.33 7.48
CA VAL A 55 -2.27 -3.00 8.67
C VAL A 55 -1.94 -4.49 8.59
N ASP A 56 -1.21 -5.00 9.58
CA ASP A 56 -0.93 -6.43 9.70
C ASP A 56 -2.04 -7.12 10.50
N ILE A 57 -2.54 -8.25 9.99
CA ILE A 57 -3.51 -9.12 10.63
C ILE A 57 -2.81 -10.42 11.01
N GLU A 58 -2.72 -10.70 12.30
CA GLU A 58 -1.94 -11.80 12.84
C GLU A 58 -2.75 -12.68 13.80
N GLY A 59 -2.51 -13.98 13.71
CA GLY A 59 -3.10 -14.99 14.57
C GLY A 59 -3.74 -16.15 13.80
N ALA A 60 -3.95 -17.27 14.47
CA ALA A 60 -4.47 -18.51 13.84
C ALA A 60 -5.84 -18.32 13.17
N GLY A 61 -6.63 -17.34 13.60
CA GLY A 61 -7.94 -17.00 13.02
C GLY A 61 -7.90 -16.01 11.85
N SER A 62 -6.72 -15.57 11.37
CA SER A 62 -6.60 -14.47 10.41
C SER A 62 -7.33 -14.73 9.09
N ARG A 63 -7.21 -15.93 8.53
CA ARG A 63 -7.90 -16.30 7.29
C ARG A 63 -9.42 -16.27 7.46
N GLU A 64 -9.94 -16.89 8.51
CA GLU A 64 -11.40 -16.95 8.74
C GLU A 64 -11.95 -15.57 9.11
N PHE A 65 -11.20 -14.78 9.85
CA PHE A 65 -11.55 -13.39 10.11
C PHE A 65 -11.69 -12.58 8.81
N LEU A 66 -10.69 -12.65 7.91
CA LEU A 66 -10.75 -11.90 6.66
C LEU A 66 -11.81 -12.42 5.70
N ARG A 67 -12.13 -13.73 5.72
CA ARG A 67 -13.28 -14.28 4.98
C ARG A 67 -14.62 -13.74 5.48
N PHE A 68 -14.71 -13.41 6.77
CA PHE A 68 -15.89 -12.75 7.35
C PHE A 68 -15.92 -11.25 7.07
N ALA A 69 -14.76 -10.56 7.13
CA ALA A 69 -14.67 -9.12 7.06
C ALA A 69 -14.71 -8.56 5.62
N LEU A 70 -14.30 -9.35 4.63
CA LEU A 70 -14.11 -8.89 3.24
C LEU A 70 -15.16 -9.50 2.31
N ALA A 71 -15.62 -8.70 1.35
CA ALA A 71 -16.63 -9.11 0.38
C ALA A 71 -16.12 -10.13 -0.64
N ASN A 72 -14.82 -10.08 -0.99
CA ASN A 72 -14.22 -11.02 -1.93
C ASN A 72 -13.71 -12.28 -1.20
N ASP A 73 -13.61 -13.40 -1.91
CA ASP A 73 -13.26 -14.69 -1.32
C ASP A 73 -11.77 -14.82 -1.03
N VAL A 74 -11.41 -14.60 0.23
CA VAL A 74 -10.04 -14.73 0.77
C VAL A 74 -9.52 -16.18 0.68
N ALA A 75 -10.40 -17.19 0.58
CA ALA A 75 -9.99 -18.57 0.40
C ALA A 75 -9.21 -18.82 -0.90
N ARG A 76 -9.36 -17.93 -1.89
CA ARG A 76 -8.58 -17.96 -3.15
C ARG A 76 -7.11 -17.61 -2.99
N LEU A 77 -6.74 -17.05 -1.85
CA LEU A 77 -5.35 -16.69 -1.54
C LEU A 77 -4.62 -17.90 -0.94
N SER A 78 -3.88 -18.62 -1.75
CA SER A 78 -3.13 -19.84 -1.36
C SER A 78 -1.63 -19.74 -1.62
N THR A 79 -1.18 -18.75 -2.40
CA THR A 79 0.23 -18.56 -2.73
C THR A 79 0.77 -17.35 -1.95
N PRO A 80 1.84 -17.51 -1.15
CA PRO A 80 2.47 -16.38 -0.45
C PRO A 80 2.79 -15.22 -1.40
N GLY A 81 2.47 -14.01 -0.96
CA GLY A 81 2.59 -12.78 -1.74
C GLY A 81 1.39 -12.44 -2.61
N ARG A 82 0.50 -13.38 -2.89
CA ARG A 82 -0.69 -13.09 -3.71
C ARG A 82 -1.61 -12.12 -3.01
N ALA A 83 -2.10 -11.13 -3.77
CA ALA A 83 -3.00 -10.09 -3.30
C ALA A 83 -4.43 -10.27 -3.83
N LEU A 84 -5.37 -9.69 -3.10
CA LEU A 84 -6.79 -9.64 -3.43
C LEU A 84 -7.30 -8.22 -3.16
N TYR A 85 -7.88 -7.60 -4.18
CA TYR A 85 -8.65 -6.37 -4.01
C TYR A 85 -10.05 -6.72 -3.53
N SER A 86 -10.53 -6.05 -2.49
CA SER A 86 -11.84 -6.30 -1.89
C SER A 86 -12.42 -5.06 -1.25
N CYS A 87 -13.75 -5.07 -1.06
CA CYS A 87 -14.44 -4.10 -0.22
C CYS A 87 -14.71 -4.68 1.17
N MET A 88 -14.81 -3.79 2.15
CA MET A 88 -15.52 -4.02 3.41
C MET A 88 -16.94 -3.50 3.26
N LEU A 89 -17.92 -4.27 3.70
CA LEU A 89 -19.35 -3.95 3.60
C LEU A 89 -19.97 -3.81 4.98
N ASN A 90 -20.96 -2.93 5.08
CA ASN A 90 -21.85 -2.89 6.25
C ASN A 90 -22.96 -3.94 6.14
N ASP A 91 -23.80 -4.06 7.16
CA ASP A 91 -24.86 -5.07 7.25
C ASP A 91 -25.94 -4.91 6.18
N GLU A 92 -26.08 -3.71 5.58
CA GLU A 92 -27.02 -3.43 4.50
C GLU A 92 -26.40 -3.62 3.10
N GLY A 93 -25.14 -4.07 3.03
CA GLY A 93 -24.40 -4.28 1.78
C GLY A 93 -23.79 -2.99 1.19
N GLY A 94 -23.84 -1.88 1.93
CA GLY A 94 -23.16 -0.64 1.57
C GLY A 94 -21.65 -0.76 1.74
N VAL A 95 -20.88 -0.16 0.82
CA VAL A 95 -19.41 -0.15 0.89
C VAL A 95 -18.96 0.76 2.03
N VAL A 96 -18.20 0.21 2.98
CA VAL A 96 -17.51 0.95 4.02
C VAL A 96 -16.25 1.56 3.42
N ASP A 97 -15.38 0.73 2.85
CA ASP A 97 -14.23 1.12 2.06
C ASP A 97 -13.69 -0.07 1.24
N ASP A 98 -12.69 0.17 0.41
CA ASP A 98 -11.96 -0.84 -0.35
C ASP A 98 -10.51 -0.93 0.12
N LEU A 99 -9.90 -2.09 -0.11
CA LEU A 99 -8.53 -2.37 0.30
C LEU A 99 -7.86 -3.44 -0.55
N ILE A 100 -6.54 -3.54 -0.41
CA ILE A 100 -5.79 -4.69 -0.92
C ILE A 100 -5.35 -5.55 0.26
N ALA A 101 -5.63 -6.86 0.18
CA ALA A 101 -5.19 -7.86 1.15
C ALA A 101 -4.12 -8.76 0.54
N TYR A 102 -2.92 -8.78 1.12
CA TYR A 102 -1.80 -9.64 0.74
C TYR A 102 -1.73 -10.84 1.67
N PHE A 103 -1.70 -12.03 1.10
CA PHE A 103 -1.54 -13.27 1.83
C PHE A 103 -0.06 -13.66 1.94
N PHE A 104 0.39 -13.99 3.14
CA PHE A 104 1.73 -14.56 3.34
C PHE A 104 1.70 -15.93 4.02
N ARG A 105 0.81 -16.13 4.99
CA ARG A 105 0.55 -17.38 5.71
C ARG A 105 -0.90 -17.36 6.22
N ASP A 106 -1.42 -18.50 6.62
CA ASP A 106 -2.79 -18.59 7.16
C ASP A 106 -3.00 -17.74 8.43
N ASP A 107 -1.95 -17.52 9.18
CA ASP A 107 -1.91 -16.71 10.40
C ASP A 107 -1.34 -15.31 10.21
N PHE A 108 -1.05 -14.89 8.95
CA PHE A 108 -0.50 -13.58 8.66
C PHE A 108 -0.92 -13.03 7.29
N PHE A 109 -1.63 -11.92 7.32
CA PHE A 109 -1.98 -11.10 6.15
C PHE A 109 -1.54 -9.66 6.37
N ARG A 110 -1.29 -8.95 5.29
CA ARG A 110 -1.05 -7.50 5.30
C ARG A 110 -2.13 -6.83 4.46
N LEU A 111 -2.77 -5.81 5.03
CA LEU A 111 -3.74 -4.97 4.33
C LEU A 111 -3.10 -3.63 4.00
N VAL A 112 -3.53 -3.02 2.89
CA VAL A 112 -3.28 -1.62 2.59
C VAL A 112 -4.63 -0.94 2.43
N VAL A 113 -4.92 0.04 3.30
CA VAL A 113 -6.18 0.77 3.36
C VAL A 113 -6.00 2.24 2.98
N ASN A 114 -7.08 2.89 2.58
CA ASN A 114 -7.08 4.26 2.09
C ASN A 114 -6.78 5.28 3.20
N ALA A 115 -6.09 6.36 2.87
CA ALA A 115 -5.59 7.34 3.83
C ALA A 115 -6.70 8.09 4.57
N GLY A 116 -7.75 8.49 3.85
CA GLY A 116 -8.84 9.31 4.40
C GLY A 116 -9.75 8.54 5.34
N THR A 117 -9.84 7.24 5.18
CA THR A 117 -10.75 6.33 5.90
C THR A 117 -10.02 5.41 6.87
N ALA A 118 -8.68 5.40 6.88
CA ALA A 118 -7.84 4.45 7.62
C ALA A 118 -8.27 4.23 9.09
N GLU A 119 -8.60 5.30 9.81
CA GLU A 119 -9.00 5.20 11.21
C GLU A 119 -10.37 4.51 11.36
N ALA A 120 -11.31 4.85 10.47
CA ALA A 120 -12.64 4.23 10.44
C ALA A 120 -12.54 2.75 10.02
N ASP A 121 -11.70 2.43 9.04
CA ASP A 121 -11.46 1.07 8.56
C ASP A 121 -10.87 0.18 9.65
N ILE A 122 -9.87 0.68 10.37
CA ILE A 122 -9.25 -0.03 11.48
C ILE A 122 -10.27 -0.26 12.61
N GLN A 123 -11.08 0.75 12.94
CA GLN A 123 -12.17 0.60 13.92
C GLN A 123 -13.21 -0.41 13.47
N TRP A 124 -13.58 -0.41 12.18
CA TRP A 124 -14.49 -1.38 11.61
C TRP A 124 -13.94 -2.81 11.74
N LEU A 125 -12.69 -3.03 11.36
CA LEU A 125 -12.00 -4.32 11.52
C LEU A 125 -11.98 -4.78 12.99
N HIS A 126 -11.70 -3.90 13.94
CA HIS A 126 -11.75 -4.22 15.37
C HIS A 126 -13.15 -4.63 15.83
N SER A 127 -14.18 -3.92 15.36
CA SER A 127 -15.57 -4.23 15.69
C SER A 127 -15.98 -5.61 15.16
N LEU A 128 -15.62 -5.92 13.91
CA LEU A 128 -15.86 -7.23 13.29
C LEU A 128 -15.09 -8.35 14.00
N ASN A 129 -13.83 -8.12 14.40
CA ASN A 129 -13.04 -9.10 15.14
C ASN A 129 -13.66 -9.43 16.51
N ALA A 130 -14.15 -8.40 17.21
CA ALA A 130 -14.86 -8.59 18.47
C ALA A 130 -16.18 -9.37 18.28
N LEU A 131 -16.94 -9.07 17.21
CA LEU A 131 -18.18 -9.74 16.88
C LEU A 131 -17.97 -11.21 16.49
N ALA A 132 -17.00 -11.47 15.63
CA ALA A 132 -16.76 -12.81 15.09
C ALA A 132 -15.97 -13.72 16.04
N GLY A 133 -15.29 -13.15 17.04
CA GLY A 133 -14.57 -13.91 18.06
C GLY A 133 -13.31 -14.65 17.56
N HIS A 134 -12.74 -14.25 16.42
CA HIS A 134 -11.55 -14.91 15.86
C HIS A 134 -10.25 -14.61 16.63
N GLY A 135 -10.23 -13.55 17.46
CA GLY A 135 -9.12 -13.23 18.36
C GLY A 135 -7.82 -12.85 17.64
N VAL A 136 -7.91 -12.27 16.45
CA VAL A 136 -6.73 -11.84 15.69
C VAL A 136 -6.17 -10.53 16.23
N ALA A 137 -4.86 -10.34 16.10
CA ALA A 137 -4.22 -9.05 16.31
C ALA A 137 -4.32 -8.21 15.04
N ILE A 138 -4.85 -7.00 15.16
CA ILE A 138 -4.93 -5.99 14.09
C ILE A 138 -3.89 -4.92 14.43
N LYS A 139 -2.83 -4.83 13.62
CA LYS A 139 -1.65 -4.00 13.92
C LYS A 139 -1.45 -2.94 12.84
N PRO A 140 -1.90 -1.69 13.04
CA PRO A 140 -1.53 -0.59 12.16
C PRO A 140 -0.01 -0.38 12.20
N ARG A 141 0.61 -0.33 11.01
CA ARG A 141 2.06 -0.16 10.83
C ARG A 141 2.38 1.32 10.57
N GLU A 142 2.38 2.11 11.64
CA GLU A 142 2.76 3.53 11.59
C GLU A 142 4.26 3.74 11.39
N ASP A 143 5.02 2.67 11.55
CA ASP A 143 6.46 2.55 11.36
C ASP A 143 6.84 2.21 9.91
N LEU A 144 5.92 2.36 8.95
CA LEU A 144 6.19 2.17 7.52
C LEU A 144 5.82 3.42 6.72
N ALA A 145 6.68 3.76 5.77
CA ALA A 145 6.40 4.66 4.65
C ALA A 145 6.16 3.83 3.39
N MET A 146 5.58 4.44 2.36
CA MET A 146 5.32 3.76 1.10
C MET A 146 5.48 4.70 -0.10
N VAL A 147 6.08 4.18 -1.16
CA VAL A 147 6.14 4.85 -2.47
C VAL A 147 5.60 3.93 -3.56
N ALA A 148 4.99 4.52 -4.60
CA ALA A 148 4.64 3.82 -5.81
C ALA A 148 5.56 4.25 -6.96
N VAL A 149 6.10 3.30 -7.72
CA VAL A 149 6.88 3.55 -8.94
C VAL A 149 6.12 2.93 -10.10
N GLN A 150 5.59 3.76 -10.99
CA GLN A 150 4.60 3.37 -11.98
C GLN A 150 4.98 3.81 -13.39
N GLY A 151 4.66 2.99 -14.41
CA GLY A 151 4.89 3.28 -15.81
C GLY A 151 5.56 2.14 -16.56
N PRO A 152 5.63 2.20 -17.92
CA PRO A 152 6.16 1.10 -18.74
C PRO A 152 7.62 0.73 -18.43
N ASN A 153 8.43 1.66 -17.97
CA ASN A 153 9.83 1.44 -17.60
C ASN A 153 10.06 1.43 -16.08
N ALA A 154 8.99 1.48 -15.26
CA ALA A 154 9.07 1.61 -13.81
C ALA A 154 9.86 0.49 -13.15
N ARG A 155 9.57 -0.78 -13.50
CA ARG A 155 10.23 -1.94 -12.89
C ARG A 155 11.72 -1.98 -13.20
N GLU A 156 12.11 -1.71 -14.44
CA GLU A 156 13.54 -1.68 -14.81
C GLU A 156 14.30 -0.55 -14.12
N LYS A 157 13.68 0.64 -14.01
CA LYS A 157 14.27 1.77 -13.29
C LYS A 157 14.38 1.50 -11.81
N PHE A 158 13.36 0.91 -11.21
CA PHE A 158 13.38 0.49 -9.81
C PHE A 158 14.53 -0.50 -9.55
N TRP A 159 14.72 -1.52 -10.38
CA TRP A 159 15.83 -2.47 -10.22
C TRP A 159 17.20 -1.88 -10.48
N ARG A 160 17.34 -0.80 -11.24
CA ARG A 160 18.62 -0.09 -11.37
C ARG A 160 18.99 0.65 -10.08
N ALA A 161 18.00 1.14 -9.37
CA ALA A 161 18.18 1.81 -8.09
C ALA A 161 18.29 0.81 -6.92
N PHE A 162 17.59 -0.32 -6.98
CA PHE A 162 17.46 -1.33 -5.93
C PHE A 162 17.70 -2.73 -6.51
N ASP A 163 18.90 -2.98 -7.04
CA ASP A 163 19.24 -4.23 -7.72
C ASP A 163 19.13 -5.46 -6.81
N GLU A 164 19.35 -5.27 -5.51
CA GLU A 164 19.16 -6.27 -4.47
C GLU A 164 17.75 -6.83 -4.38
N THR A 165 16.76 -6.08 -4.85
CA THR A 165 15.34 -6.51 -4.82
C THR A 165 14.96 -7.38 -6.02
N LYS A 166 15.72 -7.28 -7.11
CA LYS A 166 15.37 -7.91 -8.38
C LYS A 166 15.19 -9.43 -8.28
N PRO A 167 16.06 -10.20 -7.62
CA PRO A 167 15.89 -11.66 -7.54
C PRO A 167 14.56 -12.11 -6.93
N ALA A 168 14.02 -11.30 -5.99
CA ALA A 168 12.75 -11.60 -5.32
C ALA A 168 11.52 -11.08 -6.07
N THR A 169 11.70 -10.13 -7.02
CA THR A 169 10.58 -9.39 -7.59
C THR A 169 10.43 -9.48 -9.10
N GLU A 170 11.45 -9.97 -9.83
CA GLU A 170 11.39 -10.03 -11.29
C GLU A 170 10.32 -10.98 -11.81
N ALA A 171 10.08 -12.09 -11.12
CA ALA A 171 9.10 -13.11 -11.46
C ALA A 171 7.70 -12.85 -10.87
N LEU A 172 7.49 -11.75 -10.17
CA LEU A 172 6.18 -11.44 -9.62
C LEU A 172 5.15 -11.21 -10.74
N ASP A 173 4.05 -11.92 -10.67
CA ASP A 173 2.86 -11.61 -11.45
C ASP A 173 2.17 -10.35 -10.92
N PRO A 174 1.33 -9.66 -11.70
CA PRO A 174 0.46 -8.61 -11.18
C PRO A 174 -0.34 -9.09 -9.96
N PHE A 175 -0.56 -8.23 -8.98
CA PHE A 175 -1.18 -8.57 -7.70
C PHE A 175 -0.42 -9.62 -6.89
N HIS A 176 0.92 -9.58 -6.96
CA HIS A 176 1.80 -10.34 -6.08
C HIS A 176 2.85 -9.43 -5.43
N ALA A 177 3.28 -9.81 -4.25
CA ALA A 177 4.28 -9.10 -3.47
C ALA A 177 5.38 -10.03 -2.98
N ALA A 178 6.58 -9.50 -2.81
CA ALA A 178 7.68 -10.12 -2.09
C ALA A 178 7.97 -9.33 -0.82
N ARG A 179 8.21 -10.03 0.30
CA ARG A 179 8.69 -9.43 1.54
C ARG A 179 10.18 -9.71 1.71
N MET A 180 10.90 -8.69 2.12
CA MET A 180 12.33 -8.77 2.47
C MET A 180 12.47 -8.36 3.94
N GLY A 181 12.33 -9.36 4.82
CA GLY A 181 12.17 -9.14 6.26
C GLY A 181 10.75 -8.70 6.63
N ASP A 182 10.62 -7.96 7.73
CA ASP A 182 9.32 -7.55 8.28
C ASP A 182 8.85 -6.19 7.74
N ASP A 183 9.77 -5.33 7.34
CA ASP A 183 9.51 -3.93 7.05
C ASP A 183 9.51 -3.59 5.56
N ILE A 184 10.23 -4.35 4.74
CA ILE A 184 10.28 -4.12 3.30
C ILE A 184 9.32 -5.07 2.59
N MET A 185 8.41 -4.51 1.81
CA MET A 185 7.55 -5.24 0.89
C MET A 185 7.55 -4.53 -0.47
N VAL A 186 7.76 -5.29 -1.53
CA VAL A 186 7.64 -4.81 -2.91
C VAL A 186 6.48 -5.55 -3.56
N ALA A 187 5.43 -4.83 -3.89
CA ALA A 187 4.22 -5.37 -4.50
C ALA A 187 4.11 -4.92 -5.96
N ARG A 188 3.82 -5.85 -6.86
CA ARG A 188 3.49 -5.51 -8.25
C ARG A 188 2.02 -5.13 -8.35
N THR A 189 1.72 -3.95 -7.82
CA THR A 189 0.39 -3.31 -7.74
C THR A 189 0.52 -1.83 -8.08
N GLY A 190 -0.56 -1.10 -8.09
CA GLY A 190 -0.63 0.34 -8.28
C GLY A 190 -1.93 0.79 -8.92
N ASP A 191 -2.21 2.09 -8.81
CA ASP A 191 -3.49 2.71 -9.17
C ASP A 191 -3.50 3.38 -10.55
N THR A 192 -2.36 3.35 -11.26
CA THR A 192 -2.23 4.07 -12.56
C THR A 192 -2.74 3.28 -13.75
N GLY A 193 -3.06 1.99 -13.58
CA GLY A 193 -3.39 1.05 -14.66
C GLY A 193 -2.18 0.69 -15.54
N GLY A 194 -0.97 1.13 -15.19
CA GLY A 194 0.31 0.72 -15.78
C GLY A 194 0.99 -0.36 -14.95
N ASP A 195 2.15 -0.85 -15.43
CA ASP A 195 3.01 -1.75 -14.64
C ASP A 195 3.87 -0.95 -13.67
N GLY A 196 4.29 -1.57 -12.56
CA GLY A 196 5.11 -0.92 -11.56
C GLY A 196 5.16 -1.65 -10.25
N PHE A 197 5.60 -0.94 -9.23
CA PHE A 197 5.68 -1.44 -7.85
C PHE A 197 5.12 -0.44 -6.86
N GLU A 198 4.54 -0.95 -5.78
CA GLU A 198 4.35 -0.26 -4.52
C GLU A 198 5.31 -0.84 -3.50
N VAL A 199 6.05 0.02 -2.82
CA VAL A 199 7.14 -0.37 -1.94
C VAL A 199 6.93 0.22 -0.56
N SER A 200 6.79 -0.63 0.46
CA SER A 200 6.80 -0.21 1.86
C SER A 200 8.18 -0.42 2.49
N PHE A 201 8.59 0.50 3.37
CA PHE A 201 9.90 0.51 4.02
C PHE A 201 9.88 1.38 5.29
N PRO A 202 10.89 1.28 6.19
CA PRO A 202 10.99 2.13 7.38
C PRO A 202 11.05 3.64 7.03
N PRO A 203 10.34 4.53 7.73
CA PRO A 203 10.30 5.97 7.41
C PRO A 203 11.68 6.64 7.43
N GLY A 204 12.62 6.13 8.22
CA GLY A 204 13.99 6.63 8.27
C GLY A 204 14.77 6.45 6.96
N GLU A 205 14.29 5.58 6.07
CA GLU A 205 14.89 5.34 4.75
C GLU A 205 14.21 6.16 3.63
N ALA A 206 13.16 6.92 3.95
CA ALA A 206 12.31 7.54 2.94
C ALA A 206 13.09 8.52 2.03
N GLU A 207 13.91 9.40 2.60
CA GLU A 207 14.72 10.33 1.81
C GLU A 207 15.71 9.61 0.91
N ALA A 208 16.45 8.63 1.47
CA ALA A 208 17.42 7.85 0.71
C ALA A 208 16.75 7.06 -0.43
N THR A 209 15.58 6.47 -0.16
CA THR A 209 14.78 5.75 -1.15
C THR A 209 14.29 6.68 -2.26
N TRP A 210 13.81 7.87 -1.92
CA TRP A 210 13.31 8.84 -2.89
C TRP A 210 14.41 9.40 -3.82
N ARG A 211 15.61 9.64 -3.27
CA ARG A 211 16.73 10.23 -4.01
C ARG A 211 17.54 9.22 -4.84
N ARG A 212 17.39 7.92 -4.60
CA ARG A 212 18.08 6.84 -5.28
C ARG A 212 17.51 6.56 -6.67
#